data_b439527a145d57853871427531cc539a
#
_entry.id   b439527a145d57853871427531cc539a
#
_cell.length_a   1.000
_cell.length_b   1.000
_cell.length_c   1.000
_cell.angle_alpha   90.00
_cell.angle_beta   90.00
_cell.angle_gamma   90.00
#
_symmetry.space_group_name_H-M   'P 1'
#
loop_
_entity.id
_entity.type
_entity.pdbx_description
1 polymer ?
#
loop_
_entity_poly.entity_id
_entity_poly.type
_entity_poly.pdbx_seq_one_letter_code
_entity_poly.pdbx_strand_id
1 'polypeptide(L)'
;CRTHFLWAAVFSALLNLLYLAPTLYMLQVYDRVVPARGGMTLLFLTVVLAFALATLSALAAVRSRLFTRASMRLDRQMAGVILDATLARPREGGEVLTRQAMRDFDTLRATLTGGALMALFDAPWIPIYLLVCFLLNPLLGLVVLVGGAILLTVTWRNERSTKGRLQRATEASNYAYVSQEQSAGGADVVRAL
;
A
#
# COMPACT_ATOMS: atom_id res chain seq x y z
N CYS A 1 18.83 10.07 0.97
CA CYS A 1 17.40 9.80 0.77
C CYS A 1 16.85 10.32 -0.57
N ARG A 2 17.24 11.51 -1.05
CA ARG A 2 16.70 12.11 -2.29
C ARG A 2 16.80 11.18 -3.51
N THR A 3 17.91 10.51 -3.70
CA THR A 3 18.16 9.63 -4.86
C THR A 3 17.22 8.42 -4.88
N HIS A 4 16.89 7.84 -3.73
CA HIS A 4 15.98 6.69 -3.65
C HIS A 4 14.53 7.07 -3.95
N PHE A 5 14.09 8.26 -3.52
CA PHE A 5 12.78 8.79 -3.86
C PHE A 5 12.64 9.09 -5.35
N LEU A 6 13.70 9.60 -5.98
CA LEU A 6 13.74 9.88 -7.41
C LEU A 6 13.63 8.60 -8.23
N TRP A 7 14.36 7.55 -7.86
CA TRP A 7 14.23 6.24 -8.50
C TRP A 7 12.86 5.61 -8.28
N ALA A 8 12.28 5.73 -7.10
CA ALA A 8 10.93 5.26 -6.84
C ALA A 8 9.89 5.99 -7.70
N ALA A 9 10.03 7.30 -7.89
CA ALA A 9 9.17 8.09 -8.77
C ALA A 9 9.32 7.67 -10.25
N VAL A 10 10.55 7.43 -10.72
CA VAL A 10 10.81 6.96 -12.09
C VAL A 10 10.21 5.57 -12.30
N PHE A 11 10.37 4.64 -11.35
CA PHE A 11 9.74 3.33 -11.44
C PHE A 11 8.21 3.41 -11.41
N SER A 12 7.65 4.30 -10.59
CA SER A 12 6.20 4.55 -10.59
C SER A 12 5.72 5.10 -11.93
N ALA A 13 6.47 6.03 -12.53
CA ALA A 13 6.17 6.55 -13.86
C ALA A 13 6.14 5.46 -14.94
N LEU A 14 7.18 4.62 -14.97
CA LEU A 14 7.25 3.51 -15.91
C LEU A 14 6.11 2.51 -15.73
N LEU A 15 5.79 2.15 -14.49
CA LEU A 15 4.68 1.25 -14.18
C LEU A 15 3.34 1.83 -14.64
N ASN A 16 3.09 3.10 -14.31
CA ASN A 16 1.87 3.76 -14.73
C ASN A 16 1.74 3.87 -16.26
N LEU A 17 2.84 4.08 -16.96
CA LEU A 17 2.84 4.07 -18.44
C LEU A 17 2.52 2.66 -18.98
N LEU A 18 3.08 1.60 -18.37
CA LEU A 18 2.80 0.24 -18.77
C LEU A 18 1.35 -0.20 -18.47
N TYR A 19 0.69 0.39 -17.46
CA TYR A 19 -0.73 0.13 -17.19
C TYR A 19 -1.66 0.56 -18.34
N LEU A 20 -1.20 1.45 -19.22
CA LEU A 20 -1.95 1.81 -20.43
C LEU A 20 -1.84 0.74 -21.54
N ALA A 21 -0.86 -0.16 -21.48
CA ALA A 21 -0.63 -1.16 -22.53
C ALA A 21 -1.85 -2.04 -22.85
N PRO A 22 -2.60 -2.60 -21.87
CA PRO A 22 -3.80 -3.38 -22.16
C PRO A 22 -4.90 -2.55 -22.84
N THR A 23 -5.05 -1.29 -22.46
CA THR A 23 -6.04 -0.38 -23.06
C THR A 23 -5.68 -0.06 -24.51
N LEU A 24 -4.42 0.22 -24.79
CA LEU A 24 -3.91 0.45 -26.13
C LEU A 24 -4.02 -0.81 -27.00
N TYR A 25 -3.76 -1.98 -26.43
CA TYR A 25 -3.97 -3.25 -27.10
C TYR A 25 -5.43 -3.44 -27.54
N MET A 26 -6.38 -3.23 -26.63
CA MET A 26 -7.80 -3.33 -26.96
C MET A 26 -8.21 -2.34 -28.05
N LEU A 27 -7.74 -1.09 -27.97
CA LEU A 27 -7.99 -0.10 -29.00
C LEU A 27 -7.50 -0.57 -30.38
N GLN A 28 -6.26 -1.07 -30.45
CA GLN A 28 -5.68 -1.56 -31.71
C GLN A 28 -6.39 -2.83 -32.23
N VAL A 29 -6.87 -3.70 -31.35
CA VAL A 29 -7.64 -4.87 -31.74
C VAL A 29 -8.95 -4.46 -32.38
N TYR A 30 -9.71 -3.54 -31.76
CA TYR A 30 -10.98 -3.08 -32.31
C TYR A 30 -10.83 -2.26 -33.60
N ASP A 31 -9.83 -1.40 -33.69
CA ASP A 31 -9.66 -0.49 -34.81
C ASP A 31 -8.98 -1.15 -36.02
N ARG A 32 -8.10 -2.11 -35.80
CA ARG A 32 -7.30 -2.72 -36.88
C ARG A 32 -7.59 -4.20 -37.10
N VAL A 33 -7.61 -4.97 -36.04
CA VAL A 33 -7.67 -6.46 -36.18
C VAL A 33 -9.06 -6.91 -36.58
N VAL A 34 -10.09 -6.37 -35.92
CA VAL A 34 -11.49 -6.77 -36.17
C VAL A 34 -11.93 -6.43 -37.60
N PRO A 35 -11.73 -5.21 -38.13
CA PRO A 35 -12.12 -4.88 -39.49
C PRO A 35 -11.32 -5.66 -40.55
N ALA A 36 -10.00 -5.80 -40.34
CA ALA A 36 -9.11 -6.44 -41.29
C ALA A 36 -9.09 -7.97 -41.21
N ARG A 37 -9.71 -8.58 -40.18
CA ARG A 37 -9.60 -10.02 -39.87
C ARG A 37 -8.16 -10.54 -39.88
N GLY A 38 -7.21 -9.69 -39.47
CA GLY A 38 -5.77 -9.90 -39.55
C GLY A 38 -5.24 -10.75 -38.39
N GLY A 39 -5.26 -12.08 -38.51
CA GLY A 39 -4.77 -13.00 -37.49
C GLY A 39 -3.28 -12.78 -37.12
N MET A 40 -2.43 -12.46 -38.09
CA MET A 40 -1.00 -12.16 -37.86
C MET A 40 -0.81 -10.87 -37.05
N THR A 41 -1.61 -9.84 -37.31
CA THR A 41 -1.58 -8.59 -36.55
C THR A 41 -2.01 -8.83 -35.10
N LEU A 42 -3.02 -9.68 -34.89
CA LEU A 42 -3.44 -10.07 -33.54
C LEU A 42 -2.32 -10.77 -32.78
N LEU A 43 -1.64 -11.71 -33.43
CA LEU A 43 -0.53 -12.46 -32.83
C LEU A 43 0.60 -11.50 -32.41
N PHE A 44 1.03 -10.58 -33.27
CA PHE A 44 2.07 -9.61 -32.94
C PHE A 44 1.65 -8.70 -31.77
N LEU A 45 0.43 -8.18 -31.79
CA LEU A 45 -0.08 -7.34 -30.71
C LEU A 45 -0.14 -8.10 -29.38
N THR A 46 -0.54 -9.37 -29.41
CA THR A 46 -0.60 -10.24 -28.22
C THR A 46 0.80 -10.51 -27.66
N VAL A 47 1.79 -10.75 -28.50
CA VAL A 47 3.20 -10.92 -28.08
C VAL A 47 3.74 -9.65 -27.45
N VAL A 48 3.47 -8.49 -28.05
CA VAL A 48 3.87 -7.18 -27.48
C VAL A 48 3.20 -6.94 -26.13
N LEU A 49 1.90 -7.25 -26.01
CA LEU A 49 1.19 -7.14 -24.74
C LEU A 49 1.78 -8.09 -23.68
N ALA A 50 2.05 -9.35 -24.05
CA ALA A 50 2.64 -10.32 -23.14
C ALA A 50 4.01 -9.84 -22.61
N PHE A 51 4.84 -9.29 -23.51
CA PHE A 51 6.11 -8.68 -23.12
C PHE A 51 5.94 -7.46 -22.19
N ALA A 52 4.99 -6.59 -22.50
CA ALA A 52 4.66 -5.44 -21.65
C ALA A 52 4.19 -5.85 -20.26
N LEU A 53 3.32 -6.87 -20.15
CA LEU A 53 2.84 -7.40 -18.88
C LEU A 53 3.94 -8.11 -18.09
N ALA A 54 4.84 -8.85 -18.74
CA ALA A 54 6.00 -9.46 -18.11
C ALA A 54 6.93 -8.38 -17.53
N THR A 55 7.19 -7.33 -18.30
CA THR A 55 8.00 -6.18 -17.86
C THR A 55 7.34 -5.45 -16.69
N LEU A 56 6.02 -5.23 -16.75
CA LEU A 56 5.23 -4.64 -15.68
C LEU A 56 5.35 -5.46 -14.38
N SER A 57 5.20 -6.78 -14.47
CA SER A 57 5.33 -7.68 -13.32
C SER A 57 6.73 -7.66 -12.73
N ALA A 58 7.77 -7.65 -13.56
CA ALA A 58 9.15 -7.56 -13.12
C ALA A 58 9.44 -6.22 -12.40
N LEU A 59 9.01 -5.10 -12.99
CA LEU A 59 9.16 -3.76 -12.39
C LEU A 59 8.39 -3.63 -11.08
N ALA A 60 7.18 -4.16 -11.01
CA ALA A 60 6.38 -4.17 -9.78
C ALA A 60 7.06 -4.99 -8.67
N ALA A 61 7.64 -6.13 -9.01
CA ALA A 61 8.41 -6.95 -8.07
C ALA A 61 9.68 -6.23 -7.57
N VAL A 62 10.40 -5.55 -8.45
CA VAL A 62 11.57 -4.73 -8.07
C VAL A 62 11.15 -3.59 -7.15
N ARG A 63 10.07 -2.86 -7.49
CA ARG A 63 9.53 -1.77 -6.66
C ARG A 63 9.16 -2.27 -5.27
N SER A 64 8.44 -3.38 -5.18
CA SER A 64 8.05 -3.99 -3.91
C SER A 64 9.27 -4.37 -3.06
N ARG A 65 10.30 -4.97 -3.66
CA ARG A 65 11.54 -5.32 -2.96
C ARG A 65 12.31 -4.08 -2.47
N LEU A 66 12.30 -2.99 -3.23
CA LEU A 66 12.91 -1.73 -2.82
C LEU A 66 12.23 -1.15 -1.58
N PHE A 67 10.90 -1.13 -1.55
CA PHE A 67 10.14 -0.68 -0.39
C PHE A 67 10.37 -1.56 0.85
N THR A 68 10.39 -2.88 0.68
CA THR A 68 10.69 -3.81 1.78
C THR A 68 12.11 -3.57 2.34
N ARG A 69 13.10 -3.37 1.48
CA ARG A 69 14.47 -3.06 1.93
C ARG A 69 14.58 -1.70 2.63
N ALA A 70 13.86 -0.70 2.14
CA ALA A 70 13.82 0.62 2.78
C ALA A 70 13.19 0.54 4.18
N SER A 71 12.11 -0.21 4.32
CA SER A 71 11.45 -0.47 5.60
C SER A 71 12.37 -1.20 6.60
N MET A 72 13.08 -2.24 6.16
CA MET A 72 14.04 -2.96 7.02
C MET A 72 15.22 -2.08 7.49
N ARG A 73 15.65 -1.12 6.66
CA ARG A 73 16.67 -0.15 7.07
C ARG A 73 16.15 0.82 8.12
N LEU A 74 14.93 1.31 7.94
CA LEU A 74 14.26 2.17 8.91
C LEU A 74 14.09 1.44 10.26
N ASP A 75 13.67 0.18 10.20
CA ASP A 75 13.51 -0.71 11.35
C ASP A 75 14.81 -0.81 12.18
N ARG A 76 15.91 -1.12 11.52
CA ARG A 76 17.22 -1.22 12.18
C ARG A 76 17.71 0.09 12.80
N GLN A 77 17.42 1.22 12.18
CA GLN A 77 17.82 2.53 12.70
C GLN A 77 16.95 2.97 13.87
N MET A 78 15.67 2.67 13.85
CA MET A 78 14.72 3.10 14.88
C MET A 78 14.67 2.15 16.07
N ALA A 79 14.84 0.85 15.87
CA ALA A 79 14.82 -0.14 16.94
C ALA A 79 15.89 0.14 18.02
N GLY A 80 17.10 0.54 17.63
CA GLY A 80 18.15 0.94 18.56
C GLY A 80 17.79 2.18 19.37
N VAL A 81 17.26 3.21 18.71
CA VAL A 81 16.86 4.48 19.35
C VAL A 81 15.70 4.25 20.33
N ILE A 82 14.73 3.41 19.97
CA ILE A 82 13.60 3.06 20.84
C ILE A 82 14.08 2.26 22.05
N LEU A 83 14.98 1.30 21.85
CA LEU A 83 15.53 0.49 22.93
C LEU A 83 16.35 1.35 23.91
N ASP A 84 17.21 2.23 23.39
CA ASP A 84 18.01 3.16 24.22
C ASP A 84 17.11 4.14 25.00
N ALA A 85 16.08 4.67 24.35
CA ALA A 85 15.11 5.57 25.02
C ALA A 85 14.31 4.85 26.12
N THR A 86 14.08 3.55 25.96
CA THR A 86 13.37 2.70 26.91
C THR A 86 14.23 2.37 28.11
N LEU A 87 15.50 2.02 27.89
CA LEU A 87 16.46 1.70 28.94
C LEU A 87 16.89 2.94 29.74
N ALA A 88 16.89 4.12 29.13
CA ALA A 88 17.31 5.37 29.78
C ALA A 88 16.28 5.94 30.78
N ARG A 89 15.05 5.42 30.85
CA ARG A 89 13.99 5.93 31.75
C ARG A 89 13.29 4.82 32.51
N PRO A 90 13.90 4.26 33.58
CA PRO A 90 13.20 3.38 34.52
C PRO A 90 12.26 4.24 35.38
N ARG A 91 11.00 4.39 34.98
CA ARG A 91 9.95 5.00 35.80
C ARG A 91 8.79 4.01 35.92
N GLU A 92 8.16 3.99 37.08
CA GLU A 92 6.90 3.27 37.30
C GLU A 92 5.89 3.69 36.25
N GLY A 93 5.41 2.76 35.45
CA GLY A 93 4.58 2.99 34.25
C GLY A 93 5.32 3.03 32.89
N GLY A 94 6.66 2.98 32.87
CA GLY A 94 7.45 3.00 31.63
C GLY A 94 7.22 1.77 30.74
N GLU A 95 6.84 0.66 31.33
CA GLU A 95 6.60 -0.59 30.60
C GLU A 95 5.36 -0.51 29.68
N VAL A 96 4.30 0.12 30.14
CA VAL A 96 3.08 0.35 29.35
C VAL A 96 3.34 1.32 28.18
N LEU A 97 4.05 2.43 28.46
CA LEU A 97 4.45 3.42 27.45
C LEU A 97 5.38 2.82 26.39
N THR A 98 6.30 1.95 26.81
CA THR A 98 7.23 1.26 25.91
C THR A 98 6.50 0.27 24.99
N ARG A 99 5.57 -0.50 25.54
CA ARG A 99 4.74 -1.43 24.73
C ARG A 99 3.85 -0.67 23.74
N GLN A 100 3.32 0.48 24.15
CA GLN A 100 2.53 1.31 23.26
C GLN A 100 3.40 1.91 22.14
N ALA A 101 4.59 2.42 22.46
CA ALA A 101 5.53 2.92 21.46
C ALA A 101 5.98 1.83 20.46
N MET A 102 6.22 0.60 20.91
CA MET A 102 6.52 -0.54 20.05
C MET A 102 5.35 -0.87 19.11
N ARG A 103 4.12 -0.87 19.60
CA ARG A 103 2.91 -1.12 18.77
C ARG A 103 2.68 0.00 17.75
N ASP A 104 2.85 1.24 18.16
CA ASP A 104 2.72 2.39 17.27
C ASP A 104 3.79 2.33 16.18
N PHE A 105 5.00 1.89 16.53
CA PHE A 105 6.07 1.65 15.59
C PHE A 105 5.76 0.49 14.62
N ASP A 106 5.24 -0.64 15.10
CA ASP A 106 4.81 -1.76 14.26
C ASP A 106 3.68 -1.36 13.30
N THR A 107 2.75 -0.54 13.77
CA THR A 107 1.67 0.02 12.95
C THR A 107 2.22 0.98 11.88
N LEU A 108 3.14 1.85 12.24
CA LEU A 108 3.84 2.75 11.31
C LEU A 108 4.62 1.94 10.27
N ARG A 109 5.34 0.91 10.71
CA ARG A 109 6.08 -0.01 9.85
C ARG A 109 5.16 -0.74 8.87
N ALA A 110 4.06 -1.31 9.36
CA ALA A 110 3.08 -1.99 8.53
C ALA A 110 2.47 -1.04 7.48
N THR A 111 2.21 0.21 7.86
CA THR A 111 1.71 1.25 6.95
C THR A 111 2.76 1.65 5.91
N LEU A 112 4.00 1.83 6.31
CA LEU A 112 5.11 2.20 5.42
C LEU A 112 5.55 1.04 4.51
N THR A 113 5.39 -0.21 4.95
CA THR A 113 5.71 -1.40 4.15
C THR A 113 4.53 -1.83 3.28
N GLY A 114 3.33 -1.38 3.64
CA GLY A 114 2.07 -1.74 2.99
C GLY A 114 1.78 -0.97 1.71
N GLY A 115 0.63 -1.27 1.12
CA GLY A 115 0.13 -0.64 -0.09
C GLY A 115 -0.08 0.88 0.00
N ALA A 116 -0.15 1.45 1.21
CA ALA A 116 -0.36 2.89 1.42
C ALA A 116 0.79 3.74 0.83
N LEU A 117 2.04 3.31 1.00
CA LEU A 117 3.17 4.03 0.41
C LEU A 117 3.18 3.91 -1.11
N MET A 118 2.81 2.74 -1.65
CA MET A 118 2.66 2.55 -3.10
C MET A 118 1.55 3.46 -3.66
N ALA A 119 0.39 3.50 -2.98
CA ALA A 119 -0.72 4.37 -3.36
C ALA A 119 -0.34 5.85 -3.35
N LEU A 120 0.50 6.29 -2.38
CA LEU A 120 0.98 7.67 -2.33
C LEU A 120 1.82 8.05 -3.56
N PHE A 121 2.65 7.13 -4.07
CA PHE A 121 3.43 7.36 -5.29
C PHE A 121 2.59 7.27 -6.56
N ASP A 122 1.49 6.53 -6.53
CA ASP A 122 0.59 6.38 -7.67
C ASP A 122 -0.49 7.49 -7.69
N ALA A 123 -0.79 8.13 -6.54
CA ALA A 123 -1.75 9.22 -6.43
C ALA A 123 -1.52 10.40 -7.40
N PRO A 124 -0.28 10.88 -7.67
CA PRO A 124 -0.04 11.95 -8.64
C PRO A 124 -0.44 11.60 -10.07
N TRP A 125 -0.62 10.32 -10.39
CA TRP A 125 -1.02 9.85 -11.72
C TRP A 125 -2.53 9.92 -11.95
N ILE A 126 -3.33 9.94 -10.87
CA ILE A 126 -4.80 10.03 -10.95
C ILE A 126 -5.26 11.24 -11.78
N PRO A 127 -4.80 12.48 -11.49
CA PRO A 127 -5.20 13.63 -12.28
C PRO A 127 -4.70 13.57 -13.75
N ILE A 128 -3.55 12.93 -14.00
CA ILE A 128 -3.03 12.74 -15.36
C ILE A 128 -3.95 11.81 -16.15
N TYR A 129 -4.34 10.66 -15.58
CA TYR A 129 -5.30 9.75 -16.22
C TYR A 129 -6.66 10.41 -16.44
N LEU A 130 -7.13 11.17 -15.47
CA LEU A 130 -8.38 11.89 -15.57
C LEU A 130 -8.33 12.90 -16.73
N LEU A 131 -7.23 13.64 -16.84
CA LEU A 131 -7.00 14.58 -17.95
C LEU A 131 -6.99 13.87 -19.30
N VAL A 132 -6.32 12.72 -19.41
CA VAL A 132 -6.34 11.89 -20.64
C VAL A 132 -7.75 11.43 -20.97
N CYS A 133 -8.55 10.99 -19.99
CA CYS A 133 -9.94 10.62 -20.21
C CYS A 133 -10.79 11.81 -20.74
N PHE A 134 -10.58 13.01 -20.22
CA PHE A 134 -11.26 14.23 -20.70
C PHE A 134 -10.83 14.62 -22.11
N LEU A 135 -9.56 14.43 -22.45
CA LEU A 135 -9.05 14.70 -23.81
C LEU A 135 -9.61 13.72 -24.85
N LEU A 136 -9.78 12.46 -24.47
CA LEU A 136 -10.35 11.45 -25.35
C LEU A 136 -11.85 11.66 -25.56
N ASN A 137 -12.59 11.84 -24.49
CA ASN A 137 -14.02 12.14 -24.53
C ASN A 137 -14.46 12.80 -23.21
N PRO A 138 -15.04 14.02 -23.24
CA PRO A 138 -15.50 14.72 -22.05
C PRO A 138 -16.50 13.91 -21.21
N LEU A 139 -17.36 13.14 -21.85
CA LEU A 139 -18.36 12.31 -21.18
C LEU A 139 -17.70 11.16 -20.40
N LEU A 140 -16.66 10.55 -20.96
CA LEU A 140 -15.85 9.53 -20.30
C LEU A 140 -15.14 10.11 -19.07
N GLY A 141 -14.51 11.28 -19.21
CA GLY A 141 -13.89 12.00 -18.10
C GLY A 141 -14.87 12.30 -16.97
N LEU A 142 -16.10 12.73 -17.31
CA LEU A 142 -17.15 12.99 -16.34
C LEU A 142 -17.57 11.71 -15.57
N VAL A 143 -17.77 10.61 -16.28
CA VAL A 143 -18.14 9.32 -15.66
C VAL A 143 -17.05 8.85 -14.69
N VAL A 144 -15.77 8.94 -15.08
CA VAL A 144 -14.64 8.57 -14.21
C VAL A 144 -14.55 9.48 -13.00
N LEU A 145 -14.76 10.79 -13.17
CA LEU A 145 -14.74 11.76 -12.08
C LEU A 145 -15.87 11.50 -11.07
N VAL A 146 -17.11 11.31 -11.56
CA VAL A 146 -18.27 11.02 -10.71
C VAL A 146 -18.08 9.67 -9.98
N GLY A 147 -17.66 8.63 -10.70
CA GLY A 147 -17.37 7.33 -10.11
C GLY A 147 -16.29 7.40 -9.02
N GLY A 148 -15.21 8.13 -9.28
CA GLY A 148 -14.15 8.40 -8.31
C GLY A 148 -14.65 9.16 -7.08
N ALA A 149 -15.48 10.19 -7.27
CA ALA A 149 -16.07 10.94 -6.18
C ALA A 149 -17.00 10.08 -5.30
N ILE A 150 -17.79 9.21 -5.92
CA ILE A 150 -18.63 8.24 -5.19
C ILE A 150 -17.77 7.30 -4.36
N LEU A 151 -16.73 6.71 -4.96
CA LEU A 151 -15.81 5.80 -4.25
C LEU A 151 -15.12 6.48 -3.07
N LEU A 152 -14.64 7.70 -3.25
CA LEU A 152 -14.03 8.48 -2.17
C LEU A 152 -15.04 8.77 -1.04
N THR A 153 -16.26 9.12 -1.39
CA THR A 153 -17.32 9.39 -0.40
C THR A 153 -17.67 8.14 0.39
N VAL A 154 -17.83 6.99 -0.29
CA VAL A 154 -18.11 5.71 0.35
C VAL A 154 -16.96 5.28 1.26
N THR A 155 -15.72 5.40 0.80
CA THR A 155 -14.53 5.09 1.58
C THR A 155 -14.44 5.96 2.83
N TRP A 156 -14.65 7.25 2.68
CA TRP A 156 -14.64 8.19 3.81
C TRP A 156 -15.74 7.91 4.85
N ARG A 157 -16.96 7.59 4.39
CA ARG A 157 -18.03 7.17 5.29
C ARG A 157 -17.72 5.86 5.98
N ASN A 158 -17.19 4.89 5.25
CA ASN A 158 -16.79 3.59 5.79
C ASN A 158 -15.70 3.77 6.86
N GLU A 159 -14.68 4.56 6.57
CA GLU A 159 -13.61 4.85 7.54
C GLU A 159 -14.14 5.50 8.82
N ARG A 160 -15.03 6.51 8.71
CA ARG A 160 -15.65 7.14 9.87
C ARG A 160 -16.50 6.16 10.68
N SER A 161 -17.25 5.28 10.00
CA SER A 161 -18.11 4.29 10.65
C SER A 161 -17.31 3.16 11.31
N THR A 162 -16.14 2.83 10.76
CA THR A 162 -15.31 1.71 11.20
C THR A 162 -14.32 2.11 12.29
N LYS A 163 -13.86 3.37 12.35
CA LYS A 163 -12.91 3.86 13.37
C LYS A 163 -13.36 3.53 14.80
N GLY A 164 -14.61 3.79 15.16
CA GLY A 164 -15.11 3.52 16.50
C GLY A 164 -15.23 2.03 16.83
N ARG A 165 -15.50 1.19 15.84
CA ARG A 165 -15.55 -0.27 16.03
C ARG A 165 -14.15 -0.86 16.13
N LEU A 166 -13.22 -0.36 15.35
CA LEU A 166 -11.82 -0.78 15.38
C LEU A 166 -11.13 -0.41 16.70
N GLN A 167 -11.38 0.81 17.20
CA GLN A 167 -10.89 1.22 18.51
C GLN A 167 -11.39 0.31 19.62
N ARG A 168 -12.68 0.00 19.68
CA ARG A 168 -13.26 -0.92 20.66
C ARG A 168 -12.68 -2.33 20.53
N ALA A 169 -12.48 -2.83 19.31
CA ALA A 169 -11.86 -4.13 19.07
C ALA A 169 -10.39 -4.15 19.54
N THR A 170 -9.65 -3.06 19.30
CA THR A 170 -8.27 -2.92 19.77
C THR A 170 -8.20 -2.82 21.29
N GLU A 171 -9.11 -2.08 21.92
CA GLU A 171 -9.21 -2.00 23.38
C GLU A 171 -9.56 -3.36 23.99
N ALA A 172 -10.53 -4.08 23.44
CA ALA A 172 -10.90 -5.42 23.91
C ALA A 172 -9.74 -6.42 23.73
N SER A 173 -9.02 -6.34 22.60
CA SER A 173 -7.82 -7.16 22.38
C SER A 173 -6.72 -6.81 23.38
N ASN A 174 -6.51 -5.54 23.68
CA ASN A 174 -5.54 -5.11 24.69
C ASN A 174 -5.89 -5.62 26.08
N TYR A 175 -7.16 -5.56 26.47
CA TYR A 175 -7.65 -6.12 27.72
C TYR A 175 -7.41 -7.62 27.81
N ALA A 176 -7.69 -8.37 26.74
CA ALA A 176 -7.45 -9.80 26.68
C ALA A 176 -5.96 -10.15 26.84
N TYR A 177 -5.06 -9.39 26.19
CA TYR A 177 -3.62 -9.60 26.34
C TYR A 177 -3.13 -9.30 27.76
N VAL A 178 -3.58 -8.22 28.40
CA VAL A 178 -3.21 -7.88 29.77
C VAL A 178 -3.72 -8.94 30.76
N SER A 179 -4.94 -9.42 30.59
CA SER A 179 -5.51 -10.47 31.46
C SER A 179 -4.80 -11.80 31.28
N GLN A 180 -4.37 -12.16 30.08
CA GLN A 180 -3.59 -13.36 29.80
C GLN A 180 -2.21 -13.29 30.45
N GLU A 181 -1.56 -12.15 30.41
CA GLU A 181 -0.23 -11.94 31.00
C GLU A 181 -0.28 -11.95 32.53
N GLN A 182 -1.31 -11.35 33.12
CA GLN A 182 -1.56 -11.44 34.57
C GLN A 182 -1.84 -12.89 35.01
N SER A 183 -2.55 -13.66 34.21
CA SER A 183 -2.82 -15.08 34.49
C SER A 183 -1.57 -15.93 34.32
N ALA A 184 -0.70 -15.64 33.36
CA ALA A 184 0.57 -16.32 33.15
C ALA A 184 1.58 -15.99 34.26
N GLY A 185 1.67 -14.73 34.71
CA GLY A 185 2.51 -14.33 35.81
C GLY A 185 2.05 -14.89 37.19
N GLY A 186 0.75 -15.17 37.33
CA GLY A 186 0.19 -15.85 38.54
C GLY A 186 0.34 -17.35 38.53
N ALA A 187 0.64 -17.98 37.42
CA ALA A 187 0.74 -19.42 37.28
C ALA A 187 1.92 -20.04 38.12
N ASP A 188 2.99 -19.25 38.30
CA ASP A 188 4.12 -19.66 39.16
C ASP A 188 3.75 -19.66 40.64
N VAL A 189 2.86 -18.78 41.08
CA VAL A 189 2.36 -18.76 42.47
C VAL A 189 1.37 -19.89 42.73
N VAL A 190 0.54 -20.23 41.75
CA VAL A 190 -0.41 -21.36 41.85
C VAL A 190 0.28 -22.73 41.79
N ARG A 191 1.48 -22.84 41.22
CA ARG A 191 2.28 -24.06 41.22
C ARG A 191 3.06 -24.28 42.51
N ALA A 192 3.23 -23.22 43.29
CA ALA A 192 3.97 -23.25 44.57
C ALA A 192 3.06 -23.56 45.80
N LEU A 193 1.74 -23.59 45.59
CA LEU A 193 0.71 -24.02 46.56
C LEU A 193 0.25 -25.45 46.27
#